data_ed255d36c236e6e668994318916ea914
#
_entry.id   ed255d36c236e6e668994318916ea914
#
_cell.length_a   1.000
_cell.length_b   1.000
_cell.length_c   1.000
_cell.angle_alpha   90.00
_cell.angle_beta   90.00
_cell.angle_gamma   90.00
#
_symmetry.space_group_name_H-M   'P 1'
#
loop_
_entity.id
_entity.type
_entity.pdbx_description
1 polymer ?
#
loop_
_entity_poly.entity_id
_entity_poly.type
_entity_poly.pdbx_seq_one_letter_code
_entity_poly.pdbx_strand_id
1 'polypeptide(L)'
;MSLKPLKAREQKKNQEKINAKMQKRKKELLDDLPPYIYIVSEGTKTEPNYIKGMAKVINSKFSDLSSGNRIVVKGTGRNTRSLLKYAREHVETEFPQAEIVWLMYDQDDFSLDNFDNTQHSAEDKKDIRQYRVAWSNECIELWFVLHFQDLEVNNGREHYQEILKQKFGYEKPLENLYDLLKDKTNIAIKRAKRQYESYNDLPPSKRCPATRVYELVEELQKYI
;
A
#
# COMPACT_ATOMS: atom_id res chain seq x y z
N MET A 1 49.34 -14.27 -6.03
CA MET A 1 49.42 -14.62 -4.60
C MET A 1 48.48 -15.81 -4.36
N SER A 2 49.01 -16.99 -3.96
CA SER A 2 48.17 -18.17 -3.68
C SER A 2 47.67 -18.07 -2.26
N LEU A 3 46.35 -17.98 -2.09
CA LEU A 3 45.67 -17.99 -0.80
C LEU A 3 45.83 -19.41 -0.19
N LYS A 4 46.52 -19.54 0.93
CA LYS A 4 46.60 -20.80 1.65
C LYS A 4 45.23 -21.24 2.13
N PRO A 5 44.80 -22.52 1.94
CA PRO A 5 43.53 -23.01 2.43
C PRO A 5 43.45 -22.88 3.96
N LEU A 6 42.34 -22.34 4.49
CA LEU A 6 42.06 -22.28 5.93
C LEU A 6 42.07 -23.66 6.54
N LYS A 7 42.65 -23.81 7.75
CA LYS A 7 42.63 -25.09 8.48
C LYS A 7 41.17 -25.52 8.75
N ALA A 8 40.87 -26.81 8.65
CA ALA A 8 39.52 -27.37 8.80
C ALA A 8 38.78 -26.89 10.07
N ARG A 9 39.50 -26.66 11.19
CA ARG A 9 38.95 -26.09 12.43
C ARG A 9 38.49 -24.65 12.30
N GLU A 10 39.18 -23.82 11.52
CA GLU A 10 38.81 -22.43 11.25
C GLU A 10 37.63 -22.36 10.30
N GLN A 11 37.56 -23.26 9.30
CA GLN A 11 36.42 -23.37 8.41
C GLN A 11 35.14 -23.73 9.19
N LYS A 12 35.23 -24.72 10.11
CA LYS A 12 34.10 -25.11 10.95
C LYS A 12 33.62 -23.99 11.85
N LYS A 13 34.54 -23.28 12.52
CA LYS A 13 34.20 -22.09 13.34
C LYS A 13 33.53 -20.96 12.52
N ASN A 14 34.00 -20.71 11.31
CA ASN A 14 33.40 -19.70 10.43
C ASN A 14 32.00 -20.14 9.99
N GLN A 15 31.80 -21.41 9.66
CA GLN A 15 30.50 -21.96 9.30
C GLN A 15 29.49 -21.87 10.46
N GLU A 16 29.92 -22.20 11.68
CA GLU A 16 29.09 -22.07 12.90
C GLU A 16 28.68 -20.62 13.15
N LYS A 17 29.59 -19.64 12.98
CA LYS A 17 29.28 -18.23 13.09
C LYS A 17 28.29 -17.75 12.02
N ILE A 18 28.44 -18.20 10.77
CA ILE A 18 27.53 -17.89 9.68
C ILE A 18 26.15 -18.45 10.00
N ASN A 19 26.06 -19.70 10.41
CA ASN A 19 24.80 -20.35 10.75
C ASN A 19 24.10 -19.66 11.93
N ALA A 20 24.82 -19.30 12.98
CA ALA A 20 24.27 -18.56 14.12
C ALA A 20 23.73 -17.18 13.70
N LYS A 21 24.46 -16.45 12.82
CA LYS A 21 24.01 -15.18 12.27
C LYS A 21 22.75 -15.33 11.40
N MET A 22 22.71 -16.38 10.58
CA MET A 22 21.53 -16.70 9.77
C MET A 22 20.30 -17.04 10.62
N GLN A 23 20.48 -17.85 11.68
CA GLN A 23 19.39 -18.19 12.59
C GLN A 23 18.87 -16.95 13.35
N LYS A 24 19.79 -16.09 13.82
CA LYS A 24 19.38 -14.81 14.47
C LYS A 24 18.58 -13.95 13.52
N ARG A 25 19.06 -13.72 12.30
CA ARG A 25 18.34 -12.95 11.27
C ARG A 25 16.98 -13.56 10.94
N LYS A 26 16.91 -14.90 10.82
CA LYS A 26 15.63 -15.59 10.57
C LYS A 26 14.63 -15.37 11.70
N LYS A 27 15.08 -15.38 12.96
CA LYS A 27 14.23 -15.11 14.13
C LYS A 27 13.73 -13.66 14.12
N GLU A 28 14.62 -12.68 13.91
CA GLU A 28 14.24 -11.27 13.79
C GLU A 28 13.20 -11.03 12.69
N LEU A 29 13.37 -11.64 11.51
CA LEU A 29 12.40 -11.55 10.42
C LEU A 29 11.07 -12.24 10.73
N LEU A 30 11.04 -13.28 11.58
CA LEU A 30 9.78 -13.90 12.00
C LEU A 30 8.98 -13.00 12.93
N ASP A 31 9.66 -12.26 13.81
CA ASP A 31 9.01 -11.31 14.72
C ASP A 31 8.44 -10.09 13.95
N ASP A 32 9.04 -9.75 12.80
CA ASP A 32 8.60 -8.66 11.91
C ASP A 32 7.67 -9.12 10.77
N LEU A 33 7.21 -10.35 10.77
CA LEU A 33 6.44 -10.92 9.66
C LEU A 33 5.09 -10.19 9.49
N PRO A 34 4.78 -9.65 8.27
CA PRO A 34 3.52 -8.96 8.05
C PRO A 34 2.32 -9.91 8.21
N PRO A 35 1.15 -9.41 8.66
CA PRO A 35 -0.09 -10.15 8.55
C PRO A 35 -0.42 -10.44 7.08
N TYR A 36 -1.37 -11.31 6.82
CA TYR A 36 -1.89 -11.50 5.48
C TYR A 36 -2.82 -10.33 5.10
N ILE A 37 -2.40 -9.50 4.16
CA ILE A 37 -3.13 -8.30 3.74
C ILE A 37 -3.64 -8.49 2.32
N TYR A 38 -4.96 -8.37 2.14
CA TYR A 38 -5.61 -8.33 0.84
C TYR A 38 -6.03 -6.91 0.50
N ILE A 39 -5.56 -6.40 -0.64
CA ILE A 39 -5.83 -5.03 -1.08
C ILE A 39 -6.63 -5.09 -2.37
N VAL A 40 -7.85 -4.59 -2.32
CA VAL A 40 -8.79 -4.58 -3.44
C VAL A 40 -8.95 -3.14 -3.91
N SER A 41 -8.60 -2.90 -5.17
CA SER A 41 -8.66 -1.58 -5.80
C SER A 41 -9.83 -1.47 -6.76
N GLU A 42 -10.47 -0.30 -6.78
CA GLU A 42 -11.47 0.06 -7.79
C GLU A 42 -10.85 0.06 -9.18
N GLY A 43 -9.73 0.76 -9.35
CA GLY A 43 -8.99 0.80 -10.61
C GLY A 43 -8.29 -0.52 -10.93
N THR A 44 -8.03 -0.75 -12.22
CA THR A 44 -7.36 -1.97 -12.69
C THR A 44 -5.86 -1.80 -12.90
N LYS A 45 -5.35 -0.58 -12.98
CA LYS A 45 -3.97 -0.28 -13.37
C LYS A 45 -3.25 0.65 -12.41
N THR A 46 -3.61 1.92 -12.32
CA THR A 46 -2.81 2.97 -11.66
C THR A 46 -2.62 2.70 -10.17
N GLU A 47 -3.71 2.58 -9.42
CA GLU A 47 -3.70 2.35 -7.99
C GLU A 47 -3.06 1.00 -7.65
N PRO A 48 -3.50 -0.14 -8.27
CA PRO A 48 -2.91 -1.42 -7.93
C PRO A 48 -1.45 -1.52 -8.36
N ASN A 49 -0.99 -0.87 -9.45
CA ASN A 49 0.41 -0.91 -9.86
C ASN A 49 1.35 -0.26 -8.84
N TYR A 50 0.94 0.89 -8.27
CA TYR A 50 1.71 1.54 -7.21
C TYR A 50 1.88 0.62 -5.99
N ILE A 51 0.79 0.07 -5.49
CA ILE A 51 0.80 -0.82 -4.32
C ILE A 51 1.48 -2.17 -4.60
N LYS A 52 1.33 -2.72 -5.82
CA LYS A 52 2.06 -3.94 -6.24
C LYS A 52 3.58 -3.76 -6.18
N GLY A 53 4.08 -2.55 -6.45
CA GLY A 53 5.50 -2.23 -6.27
C GLY A 53 5.96 -2.45 -4.82
N MET A 54 5.21 -1.93 -3.84
CA MET A 54 5.48 -2.16 -2.40
C MET A 54 5.32 -3.63 -2.02
N ALA A 55 4.21 -4.26 -2.43
CA ALA A 55 3.92 -5.67 -2.16
C ALA A 55 5.03 -6.60 -2.67
N LYS A 56 5.60 -6.31 -3.84
CA LYS A 56 6.73 -7.05 -4.41
C LYS A 56 7.96 -7.00 -3.50
N VAL A 57 8.31 -5.83 -2.98
CA VAL A 57 9.45 -5.68 -2.05
C VAL A 57 9.20 -6.47 -0.77
N ILE A 58 8.04 -6.32 -0.15
CA ILE A 58 7.66 -7.01 1.09
C ILE A 58 7.65 -8.53 0.88
N ASN A 59 6.92 -9.01 -0.12
CA ASN A 59 6.81 -10.45 -0.39
C ASN A 59 8.18 -11.08 -0.68
N SER A 60 9.07 -10.38 -1.38
CA SER A 60 10.43 -10.85 -1.64
C SER A 60 11.27 -10.92 -0.37
N LYS A 61 11.14 -9.94 0.56
CA LYS A 61 11.85 -9.92 1.84
C LYS A 61 11.51 -11.13 2.73
N PHE A 62 10.26 -11.57 2.68
CA PHE A 62 9.73 -12.64 3.53
C PHE A 62 9.48 -13.96 2.79
N SER A 63 9.95 -14.13 1.55
CA SER A 63 9.72 -15.30 0.71
C SER A 63 10.15 -16.61 1.35
N ASP A 64 11.28 -16.63 2.10
CA ASP A 64 11.81 -17.81 2.77
C ASP A 64 11.06 -18.20 4.06
N LEU A 65 10.14 -17.34 4.51
CA LEU A 65 9.39 -17.49 5.77
C LEU A 65 7.90 -17.75 5.56
N SER A 66 7.41 -17.64 4.34
CA SER A 66 5.99 -17.76 4.00
C SER A 66 5.79 -18.69 2.82
N SER A 67 4.80 -19.54 2.88
CA SER A 67 4.40 -20.44 1.78
C SER A 67 3.70 -19.72 0.61
N GLY A 68 3.73 -18.40 0.58
CA GLY A 68 3.11 -17.60 -0.45
C GLY A 68 3.20 -16.10 -0.14
N ASN A 69 2.57 -15.30 -0.97
CA ASN A 69 2.56 -13.86 -0.79
C ASN A 69 1.79 -13.47 0.47
N ARG A 70 2.38 -12.59 1.29
CA ARG A 70 1.72 -11.98 2.44
C ARG A 70 0.83 -10.80 2.06
N ILE A 71 1.21 -10.11 1.00
CA ILE A 71 0.48 -8.96 0.47
C ILE A 71 -0.02 -9.31 -0.93
N VAL A 72 -1.34 -9.31 -1.12
CA VAL A 72 -1.99 -9.56 -2.41
C VAL A 72 -2.79 -8.32 -2.83
N VAL A 73 -2.62 -7.90 -4.09
CA VAL A 73 -3.26 -6.70 -4.64
C VAL A 73 -4.08 -7.05 -5.87
N LYS A 74 -5.36 -6.74 -5.83
CA LYS A 74 -6.34 -7.00 -6.88
C LYS A 74 -6.98 -5.71 -7.38
N GLY A 75 -6.82 -5.40 -8.66
CA GLY A 75 -7.62 -4.38 -9.35
C GLY A 75 -8.89 -5.00 -9.92
N THR A 76 -10.04 -4.36 -9.75
CA THR A 76 -11.35 -4.97 -10.07
C THR A 76 -12.09 -4.31 -11.21
N GLY A 77 -11.89 -3.02 -11.47
CA GLY A 77 -12.71 -2.23 -12.40
C GLY A 77 -14.15 -2.02 -11.90
N ARG A 78 -14.38 -2.12 -10.58
CA ARG A 78 -15.70 -2.00 -9.97
C ARG A 78 -15.84 -0.63 -9.32
N ASN A 79 -17.07 -0.11 -9.27
CA ASN A 79 -17.35 1.12 -8.54
C ASN A 79 -17.27 0.94 -7.02
N THR A 80 -17.12 2.01 -6.29
CA THR A 80 -16.93 2.09 -4.84
C THR A 80 -17.93 1.24 -4.05
N ARG A 81 -19.24 1.33 -4.36
CA ARG A 81 -20.28 0.58 -3.65
C ARG A 81 -20.17 -0.93 -3.84
N SER A 82 -19.82 -1.37 -5.05
CA SER A 82 -19.68 -2.80 -5.37
C SER A 82 -18.33 -3.37 -4.92
N LEU A 83 -17.35 -2.51 -4.61
CA LEU A 83 -16.00 -2.93 -4.21
C LEU A 83 -16.00 -3.65 -2.85
N LEU A 84 -16.67 -3.10 -1.83
CA LEU A 84 -16.80 -3.74 -0.52
C LEU A 84 -17.54 -5.07 -0.62
N LYS A 85 -18.65 -5.10 -1.38
CA LYS A 85 -19.38 -6.32 -1.62
C LYS A 85 -18.51 -7.38 -2.29
N TYR A 86 -17.80 -6.99 -3.34
CA TYR A 86 -16.85 -7.87 -4.03
C TYR A 86 -15.78 -8.41 -3.07
N ALA A 87 -15.15 -7.54 -2.28
CA ALA A 87 -14.11 -7.96 -1.35
C ALA A 87 -14.62 -9.01 -0.34
N ARG A 88 -15.84 -8.81 0.23
CA ARG A 88 -16.46 -9.75 1.15
C ARG A 88 -16.81 -11.11 0.51
N GLU A 89 -17.31 -11.09 -0.72
CA GLU A 89 -17.73 -12.30 -1.44
C GLU A 89 -16.52 -13.12 -1.94
N HIS A 90 -15.40 -12.48 -2.25
CA HIS A 90 -14.29 -13.16 -2.94
C HIS A 90 -13.05 -13.39 -2.06
N VAL A 91 -12.95 -12.75 -0.89
CA VAL A 91 -11.78 -12.93 -0.02
C VAL A 91 -11.56 -14.39 0.36
N GLU A 92 -12.64 -15.16 0.59
CA GLU A 92 -12.58 -16.58 0.96
C GLU A 92 -12.03 -17.47 -0.16
N THR A 93 -12.21 -17.07 -1.42
CA THR A 93 -11.75 -17.83 -2.58
C THR A 93 -10.43 -17.32 -3.15
N GLU A 94 -10.22 -16.02 -3.13
CA GLU A 94 -9.03 -15.39 -3.72
C GLU A 94 -7.86 -15.29 -2.74
N PHE A 95 -8.14 -15.06 -1.45
CA PHE A 95 -7.11 -14.96 -0.42
C PHE A 95 -7.65 -15.32 0.98
N PRO A 96 -7.98 -16.60 1.23
CA PRO A 96 -8.64 -17.05 2.47
C PRO A 96 -7.85 -16.76 3.75
N GLN A 97 -6.51 -16.67 3.67
CA GLN A 97 -5.68 -16.34 4.83
C GLN A 97 -5.70 -14.83 5.20
N ALA A 98 -6.35 -13.96 4.43
CA ALA A 98 -6.38 -12.53 4.71
C ALA A 98 -6.88 -12.24 6.13
N GLU A 99 -6.09 -11.49 6.90
CA GLU A 99 -6.44 -10.97 8.21
C GLU A 99 -6.97 -9.54 8.10
N ILE A 100 -6.38 -8.77 7.18
CA ILE A 100 -6.71 -7.38 6.92
C ILE A 100 -7.09 -7.24 5.43
N VAL A 101 -8.19 -6.54 5.18
CA VAL A 101 -8.65 -6.22 3.82
C VAL A 101 -8.70 -4.71 3.66
N TRP A 102 -7.92 -4.19 2.71
CA TRP A 102 -7.94 -2.78 2.33
C TRP A 102 -8.74 -2.57 1.05
N LEU A 103 -9.58 -1.53 1.06
CA LEU A 103 -10.34 -1.08 -0.12
C LEU A 103 -9.73 0.23 -0.60
N MET A 104 -9.24 0.25 -1.84
CA MET A 104 -8.73 1.47 -2.49
C MET A 104 -9.73 1.96 -3.53
N TYR A 105 -10.17 3.21 -3.40
CA TYR A 105 -11.14 3.81 -4.30
C TYR A 105 -11.05 5.33 -4.33
N ASP A 106 -11.52 5.90 -5.40
CA ASP A 106 -11.56 7.33 -5.65
C ASP A 106 -12.99 7.86 -5.49
N GLN A 107 -13.12 9.14 -5.17
CA GLN A 107 -14.44 9.77 -5.10
C GLN A 107 -15.03 9.95 -6.50
N ASP A 108 -14.23 10.30 -7.51
CA ASP A 108 -14.65 10.44 -8.92
C ASP A 108 -16.05 11.06 -9.12
N ASP A 109 -16.79 10.53 -10.10
CA ASP A 109 -18.16 10.97 -10.43
C ASP A 109 -19.25 10.25 -9.63
N PHE A 110 -18.89 9.50 -8.56
CA PHE A 110 -19.86 8.76 -7.75
C PHE A 110 -20.61 9.66 -6.76
N SER A 111 -21.82 9.22 -6.40
CA SER A 111 -22.60 9.94 -5.40
C SER A 111 -21.86 10.02 -4.06
N LEU A 112 -21.86 11.19 -3.46
CA LEU A 112 -21.20 11.46 -2.18
C LEU A 112 -21.65 10.48 -1.07
N ASP A 113 -22.94 10.14 -1.04
CA ASP A 113 -23.50 9.18 -0.07
C ASP A 113 -22.87 7.79 -0.19
N ASN A 114 -22.59 7.32 -1.40
CA ASN A 114 -21.96 6.01 -1.60
C ASN A 114 -20.51 6.03 -1.12
N PHE A 115 -19.80 7.13 -1.31
CA PHE A 115 -18.43 7.30 -0.87
C PHE A 115 -18.33 7.25 0.67
N ASP A 116 -19.13 8.03 1.37
CA ASP A 116 -19.16 8.09 2.83
C ASP A 116 -19.64 6.76 3.45
N ASN A 117 -20.72 6.18 2.90
CA ASN A 117 -21.27 4.92 3.40
C ASN A 117 -20.34 3.73 3.20
N THR A 118 -19.48 3.73 2.17
CA THR A 118 -18.50 2.65 1.97
C THR A 118 -17.49 2.60 3.10
N GLN A 119 -16.95 3.75 3.53
CA GLN A 119 -16.07 3.79 4.70
C GLN A 119 -16.78 3.28 5.95
N HIS A 120 -17.95 3.82 6.26
CA HIS A 120 -18.71 3.41 7.46
C HIS A 120 -19.00 1.90 7.46
N SER A 121 -19.43 1.36 6.31
CA SER A 121 -19.75 -0.06 6.18
C SER A 121 -18.52 -0.97 6.20
N ALA A 122 -17.37 -0.49 5.74
CA ALA A 122 -16.12 -1.24 5.78
C ALA A 122 -15.56 -1.31 7.22
N GLU A 123 -15.59 -0.20 7.95
CA GLU A 123 -15.03 -0.08 9.29
C GLU A 123 -15.99 -0.59 10.39
N ASP A 124 -17.21 -1.06 10.03
CA ASP A 124 -18.14 -1.70 10.97
C ASP A 124 -17.57 -3.03 11.47
N LYS A 125 -17.34 -3.14 12.79
CA LYS A 125 -16.64 -4.25 13.46
C LYS A 125 -17.40 -5.60 13.46
N LYS A 126 -18.38 -5.79 12.59
CA LYS A 126 -19.17 -7.03 12.52
C LYS A 126 -18.46 -8.16 11.75
N ASP A 127 -17.47 -7.82 10.93
CA ASP A 127 -16.70 -8.80 10.15
C ASP A 127 -15.60 -9.44 11.01
N ILE A 128 -15.31 -10.72 10.75
CA ILE A 128 -14.20 -11.47 11.38
C ILE A 128 -12.86 -10.85 10.98
N ARG A 129 -12.74 -10.38 9.72
CA ARG A 129 -11.57 -9.68 9.19
C ARG A 129 -11.67 -8.19 9.43
N GLN A 130 -10.51 -7.55 9.53
CA GLN A 130 -10.45 -6.09 9.61
C GLN A 130 -10.55 -5.50 8.20
N TYR A 131 -11.66 -4.82 7.91
CA TYR A 131 -11.80 -4.03 6.70
C TYR A 131 -11.38 -2.60 6.96
N ARG A 132 -10.57 -2.04 6.06
CA ARG A 132 -10.05 -0.67 6.12
C ARG A 132 -10.16 -0.01 4.76
N VAL A 133 -10.12 1.32 4.71
CA VAL A 133 -10.26 2.07 3.48
C VAL A 133 -9.07 2.98 3.21
N ALA A 134 -8.70 3.09 1.95
CA ALA A 134 -7.64 3.95 1.44
C ALA A 134 -8.18 4.73 0.22
N TRP A 135 -9.03 5.71 0.49
CA TRP A 135 -9.66 6.52 -0.54
C TRP A 135 -8.89 7.79 -0.88
N SER A 136 -9.16 8.36 -2.07
CA SER A 136 -8.73 9.69 -2.47
C SER A 136 -9.92 10.54 -2.92
N ASN A 137 -9.94 11.79 -2.50
CA ASN A 137 -10.89 12.78 -2.95
C ASN A 137 -10.09 13.97 -3.57
N GLU A 138 -10.00 14.07 -4.85
CA GLU A 138 -10.87 13.48 -5.88
C GLU A 138 -10.35 12.12 -6.40
N CYS A 139 -9.04 11.94 -6.64
CA CYS A 139 -8.44 10.78 -7.29
C CYS A 139 -7.04 10.46 -6.74
N ILE A 140 -6.54 9.27 -7.05
CA ILE A 140 -5.24 8.74 -6.58
C ILE A 140 -4.06 9.65 -6.97
N GLU A 141 -4.14 10.41 -8.05
CA GLU A 141 -3.10 11.33 -8.44
C GLU A 141 -2.79 12.39 -7.38
N LEU A 142 -3.76 12.74 -6.53
CA LEU A 142 -3.52 13.57 -5.35
C LEU A 142 -2.39 12.98 -4.48
N TRP A 143 -2.46 11.68 -4.18
CA TRP A 143 -1.42 10.98 -3.42
C TRP A 143 -0.05 11.11 -4.08
N PHE A 144 0.02 10.98 -5.41
CA PHE A 144 1.29 11.09 -6.13
C PHE A 144 1.83 12.52 -6.13
N VAL A 145 0.98 13.53 -6.26
CA VAL A 145 1.37 14.96 -6.17
C VAL A 145 1.98 15.29 -4.81
N LEU A 146 1.44 14.74 -3.73
CA LEU A 146 1.93 14.96 -2.38
C LEU A 146 3.38 14.49 -2.15
N HIS A 147 3.95 13.66 -3.02
CA HIS A 147 5.38 13.34 -3.01
C HIS A 147 6.25 14.55 -3.38
N PHE A 148 5.72 15.53 -4.10
CA PHE A 148 6.47 16.66 -4.64
C PHE A 148 6.12 17.99 -3.99
N GLN A 149 4.86 18.23 -3.69
CA GLN A 149 4.38 19.51 -3.17
C GLN A 149 3.15 19.34 -2.29
N ASP A 150 2.87 20.35 -1.49
CA ASP A 150 1.59 20.51 -0.81
C ASP A 150 0.50 20.90 -1.81
N LEU A 151 -0.75 20.56 -1.48
CA LEU A 151 -1.89 20.88 -2.30
C LEU A 151 -3.06 21.23 -1.38
N GLU A 152 -3.45 22.51 -1.34
CA GLU A 152 -4.47 23.03 -0.43
C GLU A 152 -5.83 23.19 -1.11
N VAL A 153 -5.84 23.28 -2.44
CA VAL A 153 -7.04 23.52 -3.23
C VAL A 153 -7.21 22.41 -4.26
N ASN A 154 -8.42 21.90 -4.39
CA ASN A 154 -8.76 20.97 -5.45
C ASN A 154 -8.94 21.74 -6.77
N ASN A 155 -8.02 21.53 -7.71
CA ASN A 155 -8.10 22.07 -9.07
C ASN A 155 -8.47 20.97 -10.11
N GLY A 156 -8.91 19.81 -9.62
CA GLY A 156 -9.35 18.69 -10.46
C GLY A 156 -8.23 17.77 -10.93
N ARG A 157 -8.64 16.61 -11.39
CA ARG A 157 -7.78 15.52 -11.86
C ARG A 157 -6.78 15.94 -12.93
N GLU A 158 -7.23 16.75 -13.91
CA GLU A 158 -6.36 17.19 -15.01
C GLU A 158 -5.17 17.99 -14.50
N HIS A 159 -5.39 18.87 -13.52
CA HIS A 159 -4.33 19.64 -12.90
C HIS A 159 -3.31 18.76 -12.17
N TYR A 160 -3.77 17.71 -11.47
CA TYR A 160 -2.86 16.76 -10.83
C TYR A 160 -1.99 16.03 -11.85
N GLN A 161 -2.58 15.60 -12.97
CA GLN A 161 -1.86 14.94 -14.06
C GLN A 161 -0.84 15.87 -14.72
N GLU A 162 -1.16 17.15 -14.90
CA GLU A 162 -0.22 18.16 -15.42
C GLU A 162 0.98 18.33 -14.49
N ILE A 163 0.76 18.46 -13.17
CA ILE A 163 1.84 18.53 -12.18
C ILE A 163 2.75 17.30 -12.31
N LEU A 164 2.17 16.10 -12.31
CA LEU A 164 2.92 14.85 -12.38
C LEU A 164 3.67 14.69 -13.70
N LYS A 165 3.08 15.12 -14.81
CA LYS A 165 3.73 15.15 -16.13
C LYS A 165 4.97 16.04 -16.12
N GLN A 166 4.89 17.22 -15.50
CA GLN A 166 6.02 18.13 -15.35
C GLN A 166 7.11 17.58 -14.42
N LYS A 167 6.72 16.84 -13.36
CA LYS A 167 7.69 16.33 -12.37
C LYS A 167 8.48 15.13 -12.86
N PHE A 168 7.87 14.21 -13.59
CA PHE A 168 8.52 12.96 -14.04
C PHE A 168 7.94 12.35 -15.32
N GLY A 169 7.20 13.12 -16.14
CA GLY A 169 6.63 12.61 -17.38
C GLY A 169 5.50 11.60 -17.18
N TYR A 170 4.65 11.82 -16.15
CA TYR A 170 3.55 10.91 -15.85
C TYR A 170 2.59 10.71 -17.01
N GLU A 171 2.41 9.46 -17.43
CA GLU A 171 1.41 9.01 -18.39
C GLU A 171 0.80 7.69 -17.93
N LYS A 172 -0.53 7.54 -18.04
CA LYS A 172 -1.21 6.31 -17.67
C LYS A 172 -1.18 5.27 -18.79
N PRO A 173 -0.98 3.96 -18.45
CA PRO A 173 -0.58 3.38 -17.17
C PRO A 173 0.94 3.37 -16.98
N LEU A 174 1.42 3.66 -15.77
CA LEU A 174 2.83 3.61 -15.42
C LEU A 174 3.11 2.43 -14.46
N GLU A 175 3.91 1.46 -14.88
CA GLU A 175 4.16 0.23 -14.10
C GLU A 175 5.18 0.40 -12.98
N ASN A 176 6.17 1.28 -13.15
CA ASN A 176 7.26 1.51 -12.19
C ASN A 176 7.01 2.68 -11.22
N LEU A 177 5.75 3.06 -11.04
CA LEU A 177 5.36 4.26 -10.29
C LEU A 177 5.88 4.26 -8.85
N TYR A 178 5.85 3.10 -8.16
CA TYR A 178 6.41 2.99 -6.82
C TYR A 178 7.91 3.31 -6.79
N ASP A 179 8.68 2.77 -7.71
CA ASP A 179 10.13 2.99 -7.76
C ASP A 179 10.50 4.46 -7.98
N LEU A 180 9.68 5.19 -8.73
CA LEU A 180 9.86 6.63 -8.97
C LEU A 180 9.53 7.49 -7.74
N LEU A 181 8.65 7.02 -6.87
CA LEU A 181 8.10 7.80 -5.75
C LEU A 181 8.66 7.39 -4.38
N LYS A 182 9.20 6.18 -4.22
CA LYS A 182 9.54 5.57 -2.91
C LYS A 182 10.41 6.44 -2.00
N ASP A 183 11.39 7.16 -2.56
CA ASP A 183 12.31 7.99 -1.77
C ASP A 183 11.63 9.22 -1.14
N LYS A 184 10.45 9.59 -1.63
CA LYS A 184 9.66 10.73 -1.16
C LYS A 184 8.42 10.32 -0.36
N THR A 185 8.19 9.04 -0.16
CA THR A 185 6.98 8.52 0.49
C THR A 185 6.76 9.10 1.89
N ASN A 186 7.82 9.24 2.71
CA ASN A 186 7.71 9.82 4.05
C ASN A 186 7.25 11.30 4.05
N ILE A 187 7.61 12.06 3.02
CA ILE A 187 7.14 13.44 2.85
C ILE A 187 5.68 13.44 2.44
N ALA A 188 5.29 12.57 1.51
CA ALA A 188 3.90 12.42 1.08
C ALA A 188 2.97 12.04 2.23
N ILE A 189 3.37 11.10 3.09
CA ILE A 189 2.62 10.72 4.29
C ILE A 189 2.40 11.93 5.21
N LYS A 190 3.43 12.70 5.51
CA LYS A 190 3.30 13.88 6.37
C LYS A 190 2.35 14.93 5.79
N ARG A 191 2.42 15.17 4.48
CA ARG A 191 1.54 16.11 3.78
C ARG A 191 0.10 15.63 3.77
N ALA A 192 -0.13 14.35 3.45
CA ALA A 192 -1.46 13.76 3.44
C ALA A 192 -2.12 13.77 4.82
N LYS A 193 -1.38 13.44 5.89
CA LYS A 193 -1.87 13.52 7.27
C LYS A 193 -2.30 14.93 7.64
N ARG A 194 -1.43 15.91 7.43
CA ARG A 194 -1.72 17.31 7.71
C ARG A 194 -2.97 17.79 6.95
N GLN A 195 -3.07 17.45 5.67
CA GLN A 195 -4.21 17.77 4.83
C GLN A 195 -5.49 17.12 5.35
N TYR A 196 -5.46 15.82 5.66
CA TYR A 196 -6.59 15.08 6.18
C TYR A 196 -7.06 15.61 7.54
N GLU A 197 -6.13 15.89 8.45
CA GLU A 197 -6.42 16.41 9.80
C GLU A 197 -6.99 17.83 9.77
N SER A 198 -6.69 18.64 8.76
CA SER A 198 -7.22 20.00 8.64
C SER A 198 -8.74 20.06 8.45
N TYR A 199 -9.36 18.97 8.04
CA TYR A 199 -10.82 18.88 7.83
C TYR A 199 -11.61 18.50 9.08
N ASN A 200 -10.95 18.26 10.22
CA ASN A 200 -11.61 17.87 11.49
C ASN A 200 -12.63 16.73 11.29
N ASP A 201 -13.88 16.93 11.76
CA ASP A 201 -14.94 15.90 11.77
C ASP A 201 -15.81 15.89 10.49
N LEU A 202 -15.36 16.52 9.42
CA LEU A 202 -16.12 16.48 8.17
C LEU A 202 -16.19 15.06 7.60
N PRO A 203 -17.31 14.67 6.97
CA PRO A 203 -17.42 13.37 6.30
C PRO A 203 -16.42 13.28 5.14
N PRO A 204 -16.01 12.07 4.74
CA PRO A 204 -15.03 11.85 3.68
C PRO A 204 -15.29 12.65 2.39
N SER A 205 -16.54 12.69 1.94
CA SER A 205 -16.95 13.42 0.73
C SER A 205 -16.75 14.94 0.79
N LYS A 206 -16.63 15.50 2.00
CA LYS A 206 -16.39 16.94 2.22
C LYS A 206 -14.91 17.27 2.46
N ARG A 207 -14.06 16.25 2.57
CA ARG A 207 -12.62 16.42 2.69
C ARG A 207 -11.99 16.42 1.30
N CYS A 208 -11.93 17.57 0.65
CA CYS A 208 -11.39 17.70 -0.70
C CYS A 208 -10.54 18.99 -0.82
N PRO A 209 -9.23 18.85 -1.19
CA PRO A 209 -8.54 17.60 -1.50
C PRO A 209 -8.08 16.86 -0.24
N ALA A 210 -8.29 15.54 -0.17
CA ALA A 210 -7.73 14.70 0.88
C ALA A 210 -7.58 13.24 0.41
N THR A 211 -6.67 12.49 1.04
CA THR A 211 -6.50 11.07 0.75
C THR A 211 -6.15 10.30 2.03
N ARG A 212 -6.68 9.08 2.18
CA ARG A 212 -6.31 8.10 3.21
C ARG A 212 -5.35 7.02 2.69
N VAL A 213 -4.87 7.13 1.48
CA VAL A 213 -3.85 6.20 0.93
C VAL A 213 -2.61 6.17 1.82
N TYR A 214 -2.28 7.26 2.51
CA TYR A 214 -1.15 7.31 3.44
C TYR A 214 -1.25 6.27 4.56
N GLU A 215 -2.45 5.92 5.04
CA GLU A 215 -2.63 4.93 6.11
C GLU A 215 -2.22 3.52 5.64
N LEU A 216 -2.66 3.13 4.45
CA LEU A 216 -2.25 1.87 3.82
C LEU A 216 -0.74 1.84 3.57
N VAL A 217 -0.19 2.92 3.01
CA VAL A 217 1.24 3.01 2.69
C VAL A 217 2.09 2.98 3.97
N GLU A 218 1.68 3.68 5.02
CA GLU A 218 2.35 3.68 6.32
C GLU A 218 2.32 2.29 6.99
N GLU A 219 1.22 1.54 6.84
CA GLU A 219 1.15 0.16 7.30
C GLU A 219 2.13 -0.74 6.53
N LEU A 220 2.15 -0.64 5.21
CA LEU A 220 3.06 -1.45 4.38
C LEU A 220 4.53 -1.09 4.59
N GLN A 221 4.85 0.18 4.84
CA GLN A 221 6.23 0.62 5.10
C GLN A 221 6.89 -0.02 6.33
N LYS A 222 6.10 -0.48 7.30
CA LYS A 222 6.64 -1.19 8.48
C LYS A 222 7.38 -2.47 8.10
N TYR A 223 7.11 -3.00 6.93
CA TYR A 223 7.62 -4.30 6.45
C TYR A 223 8.66 -4.17 5.33
N ILE A 224 8.90 -2.97 4.79
CA ILE A 224 9.95 -2.71 3.79
C ILE A 224 11.32 -2.56 4.49
#